data_922a08ce25fbb52435bc63670312be5b
#
_entry.id   922a08ce25fbb52435bc63670312be5b
#
_cell.length_a   1.000
_cell.length_b   1.000
_cell.length_c   1.000
_cell.angle_alpha   90.00
_cell.angle_beta   90.00
_cell.angle_gamma   90.00
#
_symmetry.space_group_name_H-M   'P 1'
#
loop_
_entity.id
_entity.type
_entity.pdbx_description
1 polymer ?
#
loop_
_entity_poly.entity_id
_entity_poly.type
_entity_poly.pdbx_seq_one_letter_code
_entity_poly.pdbx_strand_id
1 'polypeptide(L)'
;EDPQLHIVWNNGEIHAQLMGEVQMEVLQRLIRERLGMEISFGAGAVCYRETIANAVEGIGHFEPLRHYAEVHLLLEPGEPGSGITLASVCPTDKLDLNWQRLIFTHLLEKPHLGVLTGSPITDIKITLLAGRAHEKHTEGGDFRQATYRAVRHGLMQAESVLLEPWYRFRLEIPAQQVGRAMTDLQQMGGKVDPPETVGEETALTGTAPVAGLRDYAREVAVYTRGLGRLSCVPAGYFPCAEAEAVIEAMGYDPERDVENTADSVFCSHGAGVVIPWREVAQHAQVDSGWRPQGTEPEPKEAAPQRRPVSTYAGTAAQDKELQAIFERTYGAVKRESFLPPKAPKRPVADHSEEKRRELKQAFSGEDYLLVDGYNII
;
A
#
# COMPACT_ATOMS: atom_id res chain seq x y z
N GLU A 1 -23.98 2.18 10.26
CA GLU A 1 -24.04 3.66 10.10
C GLU A 1 -22.96 4.38 10.95
N ASP A 2 -22.24 3.68 11.82
CA ASP A 2 -21.06 4.20 12.54
C ASP A 2 -19.78 3.75 11.80
N PRO A 3 -19.09 4.67 11.11
CA PRO A 3 -17.88 4.32 10.34
C PRO A 3 -16.72 3.86 11.23
N GLN A 4 -16.75 4.15 12.53
CA GLN A 4 -15.72 3.72 13.49
C GLN A 4 -15.77 2.23 13.80
N LEU A 5 -16.88 1.56 13.50
CA LEU A 5 -17.03 0.13 13.71
C LEU A 5 -16.19 -0.71 12.73
N HIS A 6 -15.67 -0.14 11.66
CA HIS A 6 -14.85 -0.83 10.64
C HIS A 6 -15.35 -2.25 10.35
N ILE A 7 -16.63 -2.35 9.96
CA ILE A 7 -17.27 -3.64 9.73
C ILE A 7 -16.66 -4.32 8.51
N VAL A 8 -16.16 -5.53 8.68
CA VAL A 8 -15.60 -6.38 7.64
C VAL A 8 -16.35 -7.72 7.62
N TRP A 9 -16.70 -8.16 6.42
CA TRP A 9 -17.27 -9.49 6.20
C TRP A 9 -16.16 -10.44 5.76
N ASN A 10 -15.88 -11.45 6.60
CA ASN A 10 -14.82 -12.41 6.31
C ASN A 10 -15.32 -13.84 6.59
N ASN A 11 -15.15 -14.74 5.63
CA ASN A 11 -15.52 -16.17 5.73
C ASN A 11 -16.94 -16.45 6.27
N GLY A 12 -17.91 -15.57 5.97
CA GLY A 12 -19.28 -15.72 6.44
C GLY A 12 -19.55 -15.15 7.83
N GLU A 13 -18.55 -14.60 8.48
CA GLU A 13 -18.65 -13.90 9.76
C GLU A 13 -18.50 -12.40 9.62
N ILE A 14 -19.21 -11.65 10.46
CA ILE A 14 -19.12 -10.20 10.52
C ILE A 14 -18.12 -9.83 11.62
N HIS A 15 -17.05 -9.16 11.25
CA HIS A 15 -16.10 -8.61 12.20
C HIS A 15 -16.35 -7.12 12.36
N ALA A 16 -16.39 -6.65 13.61
CA ALA A 16 -16.54 -5.23 13.93
C ALA A 16 -15.45 -4.81 14.94
N GLN A 17 -14.89 -3.63 14.75
CA GLN A 17 -13.95 -3.05 15.69
C GLN A 17 -14.75 -2.34 16.81
N LEU A 18 -14.59 -2.79 18.05
CA LEU A 18 -15.29 -2.27 19.22
C LEU A 18 -14.30 -1.79 20.27
N MET A 19 -14.67 -0.78 21.04
CA MET A 19 -13.83 -0.19 22.08
C MET A 19 -13.99 -0.85 23.46
N GLY A 20 -14.80 -1.91 23.57
CA GLY A 20 -15.00 -2.64 24.83
C GLY A 20 -16.40 -3.21 25.00
N GLU A 21 -16.64 -3.85 26.17
CA GLU A 21 -17.88 -4.59 26.47
C GLU A 21 -19.13 -3.72 26.43
N VAL A 22 -19.04 -2.48 26.92
CA VAL A 22 -20.20 -1.55 26.92
C VAL A 22 -20.71 -1.28 25.50
N GLN A 23 -19.79 -1.11 24.53
CA GLN A 23 -20.18 -0.91 23.13
C GLN A 23 -20.79 -2.18 22.55
N MET A 24 -20.32 -3.37 22.94
CA MET A 24 -20.91 -4.65 22.54
C MET A 24 -22.36 -4.76 23.04
N GLU A 25 -22.61 -4.47 24.32
CA GLU A 25 -23.97 -4.52 24.92
C GLU A 25 -24.90 -3.52 24.23
N VAL A 26 -24.43 -2.29 24.01
CA VAL A 26 -25.21 -1.25 23.31
C VAL A 26 -25.53 -1.71 21.88
N LEU A 27 -24.59 -2.28 21.17
CA LEU A 27 -24.80 -2.75 19.80
C LEU A 27 -25.77 -3.94 19.75
N GLN A 28 -25.65 -4.92 20.66
CA GLN A 28 -26.63 -6.02 20.80
C GLN A 28 -28.04 -5.49 21.03
N ARG A 29 -28.17 -4.55 21.96
CA ARG A 29 -29.44 -3.95 22.28
C ARG A 29 -30.06 -3.21 21.11
N LEU A 30 -29.26 -2.38 20.40
CA LEU A 30 -29.71 -1.63 19.23
C LEU A 30 -30.16 -2.56 18.08
N ILE A 31 -29.43 -3.64 17.84
CA ILE A 31 -29.79 -4.60 16.80
C ILE A 31 -31.09 -5.33 17.17
N ARG A 32 -31.23 -5.75 18.43
CA ARG A 32 -32.46 -6.36 18.90
C ARG A 32 -33.66 -5.40 18.79
N GLU A 33 -33.50 -4.15 19.23
CA GLU A 33 -34.60 -3.17 19.23
C GLU A 33 -34.97 -2.72 17.79
N ARG A 34 -34.02 -2.55 16.91
CA ARG A 34 -34.28 -2.02 15.55
C ARG A 34 -34.57 -3.10 14.51
N LEU A 35 -33.93 -4.25 14.60
CA LEU A 35 -34.02 -5.31 13.60
C LEU A 35 -34.72 -6.57 14.09
N GLY A 36 -35.01 -6.68 15.39
CA GLY A 36 -35.62 -7.87 15.99
C GLY A 36 -34.68 -9.11 15.94
N MET A 37 -33.39 -8.90 15.75
CA MET A 37 -32.41 -9.97 15.65
C MET A 37 -31.60 -10.11 16.94
N GLU A 38 -31.36 -11.35 17.36
CA GLU A 38 -30.42 -11.62 18.44
C GLU A 38 -29.05 -11.96 17.83
N ILE A 39 -28.02 -11.25 18.27
CA ILE A 39 -26.63 -11.49 17.89
C ILE A 39 -25.82 -11.89 19.12
N SER A 40 -24.78 -12.68 18.91
CA SER A 40 -23.75 -12.97 19.92
C SER A 40 -22.40 -12.54 19.40
N PHE A 41 -21.55 -12.05 20.30
CA PHE A 41 -20.15 -11.78 19.98
C PHE A 41 -19.29 -12.97 20.35
N GLY A 42 -18.36 -13.32 19.46
CA GLY A 42 -17.31 -14.27 19.75
C GLY A 42 -16.22 -13.69 20.67
N ALA A 43 -15.21 -14.50 20.98
CA ALA A 43 -14.03 -14.02 21.67
C ALA A 43 -13.34 -12.97 20.77
N GLY A 44 -13.35 -11.70 21.19
CA GLY A 44 -12.70 -10.63 20.45
C GLY A 44 -11.17 -10.84 20.38
N ALA A 45 -10.56 -10.39 19.31
CA ALA A 45 -9.11 -10.35 19.15
C ALA A 45 -8.59 -8.91 19.23
N VAL A 46 -7.33 -8.74 19.62
CA VAL A 46 -6.67 -7.44 19.58
C VAL A 46 -6.40 -7.08 18.11
N CYS A 47 -6.73 -5.85 17.71
CA CYS A 47 -6.48 -5.37 16.35
C CYS A 47 -5.05 -4.84 16.24
N TYR A 48 -4.12 -5.72 15.90
CA TYR A 48 -2.73 -5.34 15.65
C TYR A 48 -2.57 -4.54 14.35
N ARG A 49 -1.45 -3.83 14.23
CA ARG A 49 -0.97 -3.17 13.02
C ARG A 49 0.49 -3.54 12.80
N GLU A 50 1.00 -3.27 11.62
CA GLU A 50 2.42 -3.46 11.31
C GLU A 50 3.00 -2.18 10.72
N THR A 51 4.28 -1.91 11.01
CA THR A 51 5.07 -0.85 10.40
C THR A 51 6.47 -1.36 10.08
N ILE A 52 7.35 -0.50 9.59
CA ILE A 52 8.72 -0.84 9.25
C ILE A 52 9.70 0.06 10.02
N ALA A 53 10.90 -0.44 10.29
CA ALA A 53 11.96 0.30 11.00
C ALA A 53 13.04 0.87 10.07
N ASN A 54 13.12 0.40 8.82
CA ASN A 54 14.13 0.81 7.84
C ASN A 54 13.50 1.19 6.49
N ALA A 55 14.26 1.94 5.69
CA ALA A 55 13.84 2.28 4.32
C ALA A 55 14.20 1.15 3.35
N VAL A 56 13.26 0.78 2.49
CA VAL A 56 13.43 -0.28 1.48
C VAL A 56 12.80 0.11 0.15
N GLU A 57 13.33 -0.41 -0.94
CA GLU A 57 12.71 -0.30 -2.25
C GLU A 57 11.85 -1.53 -2.54
N GLY A 58 10.58 -1.30 -2.81
CA GLY A 58 9.65 -2.30 -3.29
C GLY A 58 9.50 -2.22 -4.80
N ILE A 59 9.69 -3.35 -5.49
CA ILE A 59 9.60 -3.47 -6.94
C ILE A 59 8.45 -4.40 -7.28
N GLY A 60 7.56 -3.95 -8.15
CA GLY A 60 6.49 -4.77 -8.67
C GLY A 60 6.44 -4.73 -10.19
N HIS A 61 6.47 -5.90 -10.81
CA HIS A 61 6.40 -6.04 -12.25
C HIS A 61 5.25 -6.96 -12.64
N PHE A 62 4.48 -6.57 -13.65
CA PHE A 62 3.37 -7.34 -14.16
C PHE A 62 3.35 -7.29 -15.67
N GLU A 63 3.83 -8.38 -16.31
CA GLU A 63 3.99 -8.51 -17.75
C GLU A 63 3.53 -9.90 -18.24
N PRO A 64 2.28 -10.31 -18.01
CA PRO A 64 1.71 -11.42 -18.78
C PRO A 64 1.52 -11.00 -20.23
N LEU A 65 1.30 -11.98 -21.13
CA LEU A 65 1.17 -11.70 -22.57
C LEU A 65 0.21 -10.52 -22.86
N ARG A 66 0.69 -9.49 -23.54
CA ARG A 66 -0.01 -8.25 -23.91
C ARG A 66 -0.38 -7.33 -22.76
N HIS A 67 0.28 -7.47 -21.61
CA HIS A 67 0.17 -6.56 -20.48
C HIS A 67 1.55 -6.08 -20.07
N TYR A 68 1.66 -4.91 -19.48
CA TYR A 68 2.94 -4.40 -18.99
C TYR A 68 2.73 -3.30 -17.94
N ALA A 69 3.27 -3.46 -16.78
CA ALA A 69 3.47 -2.38 -15.81
C ALA A 69 4.65 -2.69 -14.89
N GLU A 70 5.47 -1.69 -14.60
CA GLU A 70 6.53 -1.77 -13.59
C GLU A 70 6.44 -0.56 -12.67
N VAL A 71 6.55 -0.80 -11.36
CA VAL A 71 6.41 0.20 -10.30
C VAL A 71 7.52 0.01 -9.27
N HIS A 72 8.21 1.09 -8.93
CA HIS A 72 9.24 1.16 -7.91
C HIS A 72 8.79 2.11 -6.81
N LEU A 73 8.65 1.61 -5.61
CA LEU A 73 8.20 2.33 -4.43
C LEU A 73 9.29 2.34 -3.36
N LEU A 74 9.59 3.50 -2.81
CA LEU A 74 10.37 3.61 -1.58
C LEU A 74 9.39 3.58 -0.40
N LEU A 75 9.56 2.61 0.48
CA LEU A 75 8.85 2.50 1.73
C LEU A 75 9.78 2.99 2.85
N GLU A 76 9.35 4.01 3.58
CA GLU A 76 10.11 4.61 4.68
C GLU A 76 9.27 4.58 5.95
N PRO A 77 9.87 4.45 7.15
CA PRO A 77 9.15 4.64 8.40
C PRO A 77 8.48 6.02 8.43
N GLY A 78 7.21 6.06 8.79
CA GLY A 78 6.45 7.28 8.99
C GLY A 78 6.40 7.69 10.46
N GLU A 79 5.89 8.89 10.73
CA GLU A 79 5.65 9.34 12.10
C GLU A 79 4.51 8.52 12.74
N PRO A 80 4.61 8.19 14.04
CA PRO A 80 3.53 7.47 14.73
C PRO A 80 2.17 8.17 14.57
N GLY A 81 1.16 7.42 14.13
CA GLY A 81 -0.18 7.91 13.89
C GLY A 81 -0.37 8.64 12.54
N SER A 82 0.65 8.68 11.68
CA SER A 82 0.55 9.31 10.34
C SER A 82 -0.21 8.46 9.32
N GLY A 83 -0.43 7.18 9.60
CA GLY A 83 -1.02 6.25 8.66
C GLY A 83 -0.16 6.02 7.42
N ILE A 84 -0.78 5.93 6.25
CA ILE A 84 -0.06 5.82 4.98
C ILE A 84 0.03 7.20 4.33
N THR A 85 1.24 7.68 4.13
CA THR A 85 1.50 8.95 3.43
C THR A 85 2.14 8.68 2.07
N LEU A 86 1.72 9.44 1.05
CA LEU A 86 2.13 9.22 -0.34
C LEU A 86 2.91 10.42 -0.88
N ALA A 87 3.96 10.12 -1.66
CA ALA A 87 4.73 11.10 -2.39
C ALA A 87 5.17 10.55 -3.75
N SER A 88 5.57 11.42 -4.68
CA SER A 88 6.20 11.02 -5.94
C SER A 88 7.42 11.89 -6.22
N VAL A 89 8.49 11.24 -6.64
CA VAL A 89 9.67 11.84 -7.25
C VAL A 89 9.85 11.37 -8.69
N CYS A 90 8.93 10.53 -9.19
CA CYS A 90 8.96 10.02 -10.55
C CYS A 90 8.70 11.15 -11.55
N PRO A 91 9.62 11.39 -12.51
CA PRO A 91 9.42 12.41 -13.53
C PRO A 91 8.26 12.08 -14.47
N THR A 92 7.46 13.09 -14.83
CA THR A 92 6.28 12.90 -15.68
C THR A 92 6.62 12.57 -17.14
N ASP A 93 7.84 12.81 -17.58
CA ASP A 93 8.35 12.37 -18.88
C ASP A 93 8.72 10.86 -18.89
N LYS A 94 8.90 10.24 -17.72
CA LYS A 94 9.15 8.81 -17.58
C LYS A 94 7.87 8.03 -17.39
N LEU A 95 6.97 8.55 -16.55
CA LEU A 95 5.66 7.98 -16.32
C LEU A 95 4.60 9.09 -16.28
N ASP A 96 3.64 9.05 -17.19
CA ASP A 96 2.57 10.05 -17.27
C ASP A 96 1.84 10.24 -15.93
N LEU A 97 1.43 11.48 -15.65
CA LEU A 97 0.80 11.84 -14.39
C LEU A 97 -0.49 11.05 -14.09
N ASN A 98 -1.22 10.64 -15.11
CA ASN A 98 -2.44 9.84 -14.92
C ASN A 98 -2.09 8.45 -14.38
N TRP A 99 -1.02 7.84 -14.86
CA TRP A 99 -0.53 6.57 -14.30
C TRP A 99 -0.03 6.72 -12.88
N GLN A 100 0.68 7.81 -12.55
CA GLN A 100 1.11 8.08 -11.19
C GLN A 100 -0.08 8.23 -10.23
N ARG A 101 -1.12 8.97 -10.64
CA ARG A 101 -2.37 9.10 -9.86
C ARG A 101 -3.09 7.77 -9.68
N LEU A 102 -3.09 6.93 -10.71
CA LEU A 102 -3.69 5.61 -10.64
C LEU A 102 -2.95 4.70 -9.66
N ILE A 103 -1.61 4.73 -9.64
CA ILE A 103 -0.80 4.03 -8.64
C ILE A 103 -1.19 4.47 -7.23
N PHE A 104 -1.36 5.79 -6.99
CA PHE A 104 -1.80 6.31 -5.69
C PHE A 104 -3.22 5.84 -5.32
N THR A 105 -4.11 5.78 -6.29
CA THR A 105 -5.44 5.19 -6.07
C THR A 105 -5.33 3.74 -5.60
N HIS A 106 -4.49 2.93 -6.25
CA HIS A 106 -4.28 1.54 -5.89
C HIS A 106 -3.59 1.35 -4.52
N LEU A 107 -2.75 2.31 -4.10
CA LEU A 107 -2.17 2.31 -2.76
C LEU A 107 -3.20 2.58 -1.65
N LEU A 108 -4.30 3.27 -1.96
CA LEU A 108 -5.33 3.67 -0.98
C LEU A 108 -6.62 2.87 -1.06
N GLU A 109 -6.87 2.13 -2.15
CA GLU A 109 -8.16 1.44 -2.38
C GLU A 109 -8.40 0.25 -1.45
N LYS A 110 -7.35 -0.30 -0.85
CA LYS A 110 -7.45 -1.38 0.14
C LYS A 110 -6.38 -1.24 1.22
N PRO A 111 -6.60 -1.78 2.43
CA PRO A 111 -5.53 -1.94 3.40
C PRO A 111 -4.50 -2.96 2.88
N HIS A 112 -3.22 -2.59 2.92
CA HIS A 112 -2.12 -3.51 2.63
C HIS A 112 -1.75 -4.27 3.90
N LEU A 113 -1.51 -5.57 3.76
CA LEU A 113 -1.19 -6.44 4.88
C LEU A 113 0.32 -6.53 5.09
N GLY A 114 0.74 -6.51 6.34
CA GLY A 114 2.12 -6.73 6.74
C GLY A 114 2.54 -8.21 6.61
N VAL A 115 3.76 -8.50 6.99
CA VAL A 115 4.40 -9.81 6.78
C VAL A 115 4.58 -10.61 8.07
N LEU A 116 4.33 -10.02 9.24
CA LEU A 116 4.47 -10.69 10.52
C LEU A 116 3.22 -11.46 10.93
N THR A 117 2.07 -10.83 10.82
CA THR A 117 0.78 -11.36 11.29
C THR A 117 -0.32 -11.25 10.24
N GLY A 118 -0.03 -10.62 9.09
CA GLY A 118 -1.05 -10.23 8.12
C GLY A 118 -1.94 -9.08 8.59
N SER A 119 -1.54 -8.36 9.63
CA SER A 119 -2.25 -7.18 10.09
C SER A 119 -2.04 -6.01 9.12
N PRO A 120 -3.00 -5.09 9.00
CA PRO A 120 -2.84 -3.93 8.12
C PRO A 120 -1.64 -3.06 8.51
N ILE A 121 -0.90 -2.57 7.51
CA ILE A 121 0.23 -1.66 7.75
C ILE A 121 -0.25 -0.25 8.09
N THR A 122 0.57 0.47 8.85
CA THR A 122 0.37 1.89 9.21
C THR A 122 1.71 2.59 9.40
N ASP A 123 1.69 3.91 9.45
CA ASP A 123 2.85 4.75 9.73
C ASP A 123 4.02 4.46 8.79
N ILE A 124 3.70 4.42 7.50
CA ILE A 124 4.65 4.23 6.41
C ILE A 124 4.47 5.34 5.39
N LYS A 125 5.57 5.97 5.02
CA LYS A 125 5.63 6.87 3.87
C LYS A 125 6.00 6.08 2.63
N ILE A 126 5.16 6.13 1.60
CA ILE A 126 5.37 5.46 0.32
C ILE A 126 5.64 6.51 -0.75
N THR A 127 6.84 6.48 -1.32
CA THR A 127 7.25 7.41 -2.37
C THR A 127 7.40 6.66 -3.70
N LEU A 128 6.67 7.08 -4.73
CA LEU A 128 6.86 6.56 -6.09
C LEU A 128 8.19 7.07 -6.64
N LEU A 129 9.17 6.18 -6.79
CA LEU A 129 10.49 6.47 -7.31
C LEU A 129 10.51 6.48 -8.83
N ALA A 130 10.02 5.40 -9.42
CA ALA A 130 10.02 5.18 -10.86
C ALA A 130 8.86 4.25 -11.25
N GLY A 131 8.53 4.27 -12.52
CA GLY A 131 7.59 3.34 -13.10
C GLY A 131 7.66 3.38 -14.62
N ARG A 132 7.12 2.35 -15.26
CA ARG A 132 7.10 2.26 -16.71
C ARG A 132 5.77 1.68 -17.19
N ALA A 133 5.25 2.31 -18.24
CA ALA A 133 4.12 1.85 -19.03
C ALA A 133 4.58 1.49 -20.43
N HIS A 134 3.84 0.62 -21.11
CA HIS A 134 4.03 0.33 -22.53
C HIS A 134 2.84 0.91 -23.32
N GLU A 135 3.10 1.69 -24.35
CA GLU A 135 2.08 2.45 -25.11
C GLU A 135 0.89 1.62 -25.63
N LYS A 136 1.10 0.33 -25.92
CA LYS A 136 0.11 -0.57 -26.52
C LYS A 136 -0.39 -1.67 -25.59
N HIS A 137 0.30 -1.90 -24.46
CA HIS A 137 0.10 -3.10 -23.65
C HIS A 137 -0.22 -2.78 -22.18
N THR A 138 -0.27 -1.51 -21.79
CA THR A 138 -0.57 -1.13 -20.42
C THR A 138 -2.05 -0.77 -20.28
N GLU A 139 -2.71 -1.45 -19.36
CA GLU A 139 -4.06 -1.16 -18.90
C GLU A 139 -4.04 -0.79 -17.42
N GLY A 140 -5.13 -0.16 -16.92
CA GLY A 140 -5.20 0.27 -15.52
C GLY A 140 -5.03 -0.87 -14.52
N GLY A 141 -5.56 -2.04 -14.83
CA GLY A 141 -5.42 -3.25 -14.01
C GLY A 141 -3.98 -3.75 -13.86
N ASP A 142 -3.11 -3.45 -14.82
CA ASP A 142 -1.70 -3.85 -14.76
C ASP A 142 -0.96 -3.09 -13.67
N PHE A 143 -1.21 -1.78 -13.57
CA PHE A 143 -0.67 -0.95 -12.49
C PHE A 143 -1.19 -1.36 -11.12
N ARG A 144 -2.45 -1.82 -11.01
CA ARG A 144 -2.95 -2.41 -9.76
C ARG A 144 -2.10 -3.59 -9.33
N GLN A 145 -1.87 -4.53 -10.25
CA GLN A 145 -1.07 -5.72 -10.00
C GLN A 145 0.38 -5.38 -9.65
N ALA A 146 1.00 -4.48 -10.41
CA ALA A 146 2.38 -4.06 -10.15
C ALA A 146 2.50 -3.31 -8.81
N THR A 147 1.55 -2.42 -8.48
CA THR A 147 1.56 -1.63 -7.23
C THR A 147 1.45 -2.53 -6.01
N TYR A 148 0.52 -3.51 -6.01
CA TYR A 148 0.37 -4.42 -4.88
C TYR A 148 1.61 -5.28 -4.66
N ARG A 149 2.22 -5.76 -5.74
CA ARG A 149 3.47 -6.52 -5.69
C ARG A 149 4.62 -5.65 -5.19
N ALA A 150 4.70 -4.38 -5.62
CA ALA A 150 5.73 -3.46 -5.16
C ALA A 150 5.65 -3.23 -3.65
N VAL A 151 4.45 -2.98 -3.11
CA VAL A 151 4.26 -2.83 -1.67
C VAL A 151 4.69 -4.11 -0.95
N ARG A 152 4.17 -5.26 -1.39
CA ARG A 152 4.47 -6.54 -0.74
C ARG A 152 5.94 -6.91 -0.82
N HIS A 153 6.59 -6.69 -1.97
CA HIS A 153 8.02 -6.90 -2.17
C HIS A 153 8.87 -6.04 -1.22
N GLY A 154 8.50 -4.77 -1.04
CA GLY A 154 9.17 -3.90 -0.06
C GLY A 154 9.01 -4.42 1.37
N LEU A 155 7.79 -4.80 1.77
CA LEU A 155 7.53 -5.33 3.11
C LEU A 155 8.27 -6.64 3.39
N MET A 156 8.47 -7.51 2.39
CA MET A 156 9.24 -8.75 2.53
C MET A 156 10.74 -8.50 2.81
N GLN A 157 11.26 -7.33 2.47
CA GLN A 157 12.65 -6.94 2.67
C GLN A 157 12.85 -6.08 3.92
N ALA A 158 11.76 -5.47 4.41
CA ALA A 158 11.81 -4.52 5.51
C ALA A 158 11.99 -5.20 6.86
N GLU A 159 12.58 -4.47 7.79
CA GLU A 159 12.52 -4.75 9.21
C GLU A 159 11.12 -4.39 9.74
N SER A 160 10.22 -5.37 9.74
CA SER A 160 8.84 -5.15 10.15
C SER A 160 8.70 -5.12 11.68
N VAL A 161 7.83 -4.24 12.15
CA VAL A 161 7.54 -4.04 13.59
C VAL A 161 6.05 -4.26 13.82
N LEU A 162 5.71 -5.15 14.76
CA LEU A 162 4.34 -5.35 15.20
C LEU A 162 3.93 -4.25 16.17
N LEU A 163 2.78 -3.64 15.92
CA LEU A 163 2.20 -2.59 16.75
C LEU A 163 0.92 -3.10 17.41
N GLU A 164 0.78 -2.82 18.70
CA GLU A 164 -0.41 -3.08 19.47
C GLU A 164 -1.18 -1.79 19.81
N PRO A 165 -2.51 -1.82 19.89
CA PRO A 165 -3.30 -0.67 20.29
C PRO A 165 -3.16 -0.40 21.78
N TRP A 166 -3.09 0.88 22.15
CA TRP A 166 -3.03 1.33 23.52
C TRP A 166 -4.21 2.22 23.84
N TYR A 167 -4.63 2.19 25.12
CA TYR A 167 -5.57 3.15 25.68
C TYR A 167 -4.86 4.16 26.56
N ARG A 168 -5.34 5.39 26.54
CA ARG A 168 -5.19 6.33 27.65
C ARG A 168 -6.33 6.05 28.62
N PHE A 169 -5.98 5.73 29.84
CA PHE A 169 -6.94 5.41 30.89
C PHE A 169 -7.02 6.49 31.95
N ARG A 170 -8.18 6.58 32.58
CA ARG A 170 -8.44 7.28 33.84
C ARG A 170 -9.16 6.33 34.76
N LEU A 171 -8.52 5.99 35.88
CA LEU A 171 -9.00 5.07 36.89
C LEU A 171 -9.24 5.86 38.19
N GLU A 172 -10.50 5.94 38.61
CA GLU A 172 -10.93 6.58 39.87
C GLU A 172 -11.22 5.49 40.88
N ILE A 173 -10.50 5.49 42.00
CA ILE A 173 -10.59 4.44 43.06
C ILE A 173 -10.39 5.04 44.45
N PRO A 174 -10.85 4.35 45.51
CA PRO A 174 -10.53 4.71 46.88
C PRO A 174 -9.03 4.72 47.13
N ALA A 175 -8.52 5.71 47.87
CA ALA A 175 -7.08 5.89 48.12
C ALA A 175 -6.38 4.63 48.67
N GLN A 176 -7.11 3.80 49.44
CA GLN A 176 -6.59 2.55 49.98
C GLN A 176 -6.22 1.50 48.92
N GLN A 177 -6.79 1.61 47.72
CA GLN A 177 -6.60 0.64 46.63
C GLN A 177 -5.52 1.08 45.59
N VAL A 178 -4.96 2.27 45.74
CA VAL A 178 -3.99 2.86 44.79
C VAL A 178 -2.78 1.96 44.60
N GLY A 179 -2.19 1.41 45.69
CA GLY A 179 -1.02 0.56 45.59
C GLY A 179 -1.27 -0.70 44.76
N ARG A 180 -2.43 -1.33 44.91
CA ARG A 180 -2.82 -2.49 44.12
C ARG A 180 -2.98 -2.09 42.65
N ALA A 181 -3.77 -1.06 42.38
CA ALA A 181 -4.02 -0.62 41.03
C ALA A 181 -2.75 -0.24 40.26
N MET A 182 -1.81 0.43 40.92
CA MET A 182 -0.50 0.75 40.33
C MET A 182 0.30 -0.50 39.98
N THR A 183 0.28 -1.50 40.87
CA THR A 183 0.97 -2.79 40.65
C THR A 183 0.33 -3.52 39.46
N ASP A 184 -1.00 -3.63 39.44
CA ASP A 184 -1.75 -4.29 38.37
C ASP A 184 -1.44 -3.62 37.00
N LEU A 185 -1.55 -2.28 36.93
CA LEU A 185 -1.29 -1.51 35.70
C LEU A 185 0.16 -1.63 35.23
N GLN A 186 1.15 -1.69 36.14
CA GLN A 186 2.55 -1.91 35.80
C GLN A 186 2.80 -3.32 35.26
N GLN A 187 2.15 -4.33 35.87
CA GLN A 187 2.23 -5.72 35.38
C GLN A 187 1.65 -5.89 33.99
N MET A 188 0.63 -5.09 33.65
CA MET A 188 0.05 -5.02 32.29
C MET A 188 0.92 -4.25 31.28
N GLY A 189 2.11 -3.78 31.68
CA GLY A 189 2.99 -2.98 30.84
C GLY A 189 2.57 -1.50 30.72
N GLY A 190 1.62 -1.05 31.55
CA GLY A 190 1.13 0.32 31.53
C GLY A 190 2.14 1.34 32.09
N LYS A 191 2.05 2.56 31.58
CA LYS A 191 2.75 3.76 32.08
C LYS A 191 1.77 4.57 32.87
N VAL A 192 2.00 4.70 34.18
CA VAL A 192 1.10 5.38 35.13
C VAL A 192 1.70 6.73 35.48
N ASP A 193 0.92 7.79 35.33
CA ASP A 193 1.27 9.14 35.79
C ASP A 193 1.18 9.23 37.33
N PRO A 194 1.77 10.26 37.97
CA PRO A 194 1.62 10.48 39.39
C PRO A 194 0.15 10.53 39.82
N PRO A 195 -0.24 9.85 40.92
CA PRO A 195 -1.62 9.81 41.36
C PRO A 195 -2.12 11.18 41.84
N GLU A 196 -3.33 11.52 41.45
CA GLU A 196 -4.02 12.75 41.90
C GLU A 196 -5.08 12.37 42.96
N THR A 197 -4.83 12.73 44.22
CA THR A 197 -5.77 12.43 45.34
C THR A 197 -6.61 13.64 45.68
N VAL A 198 -7.93 13.46 45.68
CA VAL A 198 -8.91 14.46 46.09
C VAL A 198 -9.83 13.86 47.13
N GLY A 199 -9.57 14.17 48.41
CA GLY A 199 -10.31 13.61 49.55
C GLY A 199 -10.01 12.12 49.74
N GLU A 200 -11.06 11.29 49.70
CA GLU A 200 -10.96 9.82 49.86
C GLU A 200 -10.75 9.07 48.51
N GLU A 201 -10.85 9.78 47.40
CA GLU A 201 -10.71 9.23 46.05
C GLU A 201 -9.38 9.62 45.43
N THR A 202 -8.83 8.72 44.65
CA THR A 202 -7.60 8.95 43.87
C THR A 202 -7.85 8.62 42.43
N ALA A 203 -7.45 9.54 41.55
CA ALA A 203 -7.42 9.34 40.11
C ALA A 203 -6.02 8.92 39.67
N LEU A 204 -5.92 7.79 39.00
CA LEU A 204 -4.73 7.33 38.28
C LEU A 204 -4.97 7.56 36.79
N THR A 205 -4.04 8.26 36.14
CA THR A 205 -4.03 8.44 34.69
C THR A 205 -2.80 7.78 34.09
N GLY A 206 -2.86 7.51 32.78
CA GLY A 206 -1.73 6.92 32.11
C GLY A 206 -2.10 6.27 30.78
N THR A 207 -1.21 5.44 30.29
CA THR A 207 -1.42 4.66 29.06
C THR A 207 -1.08 3.19 29.31
N ALA A 208 -1.84 2.29 28.69
CA ALA A 208 -1.58 0.85 28.79
C ALA A 208 -2.07 0.10 27.54
N PRO A 209 -1.47 -1.09 27.25
CA PRO A 209 -1.94 -1.94 26.17
C PRO A 209 -3.40 -2.34 26.34
N VAL A 210 -4.14 -2.35 25.22
CA VAL A 210 -5.56 -2.75 25.22
C VAL A 210 -5.72 -4.18 25.73
N ALA A 211 -4.81 -5.07 25.40
CA ALA A 211 -4.83 -6.47 25.84
C ALA A 211 -4.89 -6.60 27.36
N GLY A 212 -4.10 -5.79 28.10
CA GLY A 212 -4.06 -5.80 29.57
C GLY A 212 -5.30 -5.20 30.21
N LEU A 213 -5.90 -4.17 29.59
CA LEU A 213 -7.07 -3.47 30.16
C LEU A 213 -8.40 -4.14 29.84
N ARG A 214 -8.43 -5.17 29.01
CA ARG A 214 -9.65 -5.78 28.46
C ARG A 214 -10.67 -6.16 29.55
N ASP A 215 -10.24 -6.88 30.56
CA ASP A 215 -11.10 -7.35 31.65
C ASP A 215 -10.89 -6.57 32.96
N TYR A 216 -9.96 -5.61 32.96
CA TYR A 216 -9.56 -4.91 34.17
C TYR A 216 -10.68 -4.06 34.80
N ALA A 217 -11.59 -3.52 34.01
CA ALA A 217 -12.77 -2.82 34.54
C ALA A 217 -13.60 -3.69 35.50
N ARG A 218 -13.75 -4.99 35.17
CA ARG A 218 -14.46 -5.96 36.04
C ARG A 218 -13.64 -6.24 37.31
N GLU A 219 -12.34 -6.40 37.22
CA GLU A 219 -11.46 -6.60 38.37
C GLU A 219 -11.50 -5.39 39.30
N VAL A 220 -11.44 -4.18 38.76
CA VAL A 220 -11.60 -2.92 39.50
C VAL A 220 -12.91 -2.90 40.25
N ALA A 221 -14.03 -3.23 39.63
CA ALA A 221 -15.33 -3.26 40.26
C ALA A 221 -15.38 -4.27 41.45
N VAL A 222 -14.72 -5.42 41.29
CA VAL A 222 -14.66 -6.45 42.35
C VAL A 222 -13.85 -5.98 43.54
N TYR A 223 -12.59 -5.55 43.38
CA TYR A 223 -11.75 -5.22 44.53
C TYR A 223 -12.11 -3.87 45.19
N THR A 224 -12.73 -2.96 44.44
CA THR A 224 -13.25 -1.70 44.98
C THR A 224 -14.70 -1.81 45.51
N ARG A 225 -15.32 -2.98 45.38
CA ARG A 225 -16.74 -3.22 45.73
C ARG A 225 -17.69 -2.29 45.00
N GLY A 226 -17.40 -2.01 43.73
CA GLY A 226 -18.20 -1.16 42.85
C GLY A 226 -17.92 0.35 42.96
N LEU A 227 -16.97 0.76 43.81
CA LEU A 227 -16.62 2.18 43.97
C LEU A 227 -15.60 2.65 42.91
N GLY A 228 -14.91 1.72 42.24
CA GLY A 228 -13.92 2.06 41.20
C GLY A 228 -14.57 2.29 39.84
N ARG A 229 -14.01 3.22 39.09
CA ARG A 229 -14.43 3.54 37.73
C ARG A 229 -13.24 3.64 36.79
N LEU A 230 -13.23 2.83 35.76
CA LEU A 230 -12.23 2.88 34.67
C LEU A 230 -12.83 3.48 33.42
N SER A 231 -12.19 4.51 32.89
CA SER A 231 -12.51 5.12 31.59
C SER A 231 -11.31 5.00 30.66
N CYS A 232 -11.53 4.59 29.40
CA CYS A 232 -10.48 4.40 28.42
C CYS A 232 -10.82 5.15 27.14
N VAL A 233 -9.80 5.76 26.53
CA VAL A 233 -9.87 6.35 25.18
C VAL A 233 -8.68 5.86 24.35
N PRO A 234 -8.80 5.64 23.03
CA PRO A 234 -7.69 5.23 22.20
C PRO A 234 -6.52 6.21 22.31
N ALA A 235 -5.30 5.67 22.48
CA ALA A 235 -4.05 6.44 22.54
C ALA A 235 -3.18 6.26 21.30
N GLY A 236 -3.56 5.37 20.39
CA GLY A 236 -2.81 5.03 19.19
C GLY A 236 -2.18 3.64 19.27
N TYR A 237 -1.19 3.43 18.42
CA TYR A 237 -0.47 2.17 18.29
C TYR A 237 0.98 2.34 18.71
N PHE A 238 1.51 1.36 19.44
CA PHE A 238 2.89 1.35 19.92
C PHE A 238 3.51 -0.03 19.69
N PRO A 239 4.85 -0.15 19.64
CA PRO A 239 5.51 -1.45 19.48
C PRO A 239 5.03 -2.46 20.51
N CYS A 240 4.66 -3.65 20.03
CA CYS A 240 4.14 -4.74 20.86
C CYS A 240 5.27 -5.32 21.72
N ALA A 241 5.07 -5.37 23.02
CA ALA A 241 6.07 -5.88 23.96
C ALA A 241 6.28 -7.40 23.81
N GLU A 242 5.21 -8.15 23.48
CA GLU A 242 5.23 -9.60 23.32
C GLU A 242 5.08 -10.01 21.84
N ALA A 243 5.72 -9.26 20.93
CA ALA A 243 5.55 -9.43 19.49
C ALA A 243 5.82 -10.87 19.01
N GLU A 244 6.89 -11.50 19.51
CA GLU A 244 7.27 -12.87 19.12
C GLU A 244 6.17 -13.89 19.46
N ALA A 245 5.61 -13.81 20.66
CA ALA A 245 4.53 -14.70 21.09
C ALA A 245 3.25 -14.50 20.27
N VAL A 246 2.94 -13.24 19.93
CA VAL A 246 1.77 -12.92 19.09
C VAL A 246 1.97 -13.43 17.66
N ILE A 247 3.15 -13.25 17.08
CA ILE A 247 3.47 -13.71 15.71
C ILE A 247 3.37 -15.24 15.65
N GLU A 248 3.93 -15.93 16.64
CA GLU A 248 3.86 -17.40 16.72
C GLU A 248 2.41 -17.89 16.86
N ALA A 249 1.64 -17.25 17.73
CA ALA A 249 0.23 -17.60 17.93
C ALA A 249 -0.64 -17.36 16.68
N MET A 250 -0.37 -16.30 15.92
CA MET A 250 -1.07 -15.99 14.66
C MET A 250 -0.69 -16.94 13.53
N GLY A 251 0.56 -17.41 13.49
CA GLY A 251 1.05 -18.39 12.52
C GLY A 251 0.89 -17.97 11.05
N TYR A 252 0.94 -16.66 10.77
CA TYR A 252 0.82 -16.14 9.41
C TYR A 252 2.08 -16.40 8.60
N ASP A 253 1.93 -16.93 7.39
CA ASP A 253 3.02 -17.19 6.45
C ASP A 253 2.86 -16.28 5.22
N PRO A 254 3.68 -15.23 5.11
CA PRO A 254 3.57 -14.27 4.00
C PRO A 254 3.92 -14.85 2.62
N GLU A 255 4.67 -15.95 2.55
CA GLU A 255 5.00 -16.59 1.27
C GLU A 255 3.87 -17.48 0.75
N ARG A 256 2.96 -17.94 1.64
CA ARG A 256 1.79 -18.73 1.28
C ARG A 256 0.55 -17.90 0.96
N ASP A 257 0.60 -16.60 1.22
CA ASP A 257 -0.51 -15.68 0.92
C ASP A 257 -0.52 -15.34 -0.57
N VAL A 258 -1.20 -16.15 -1.36
CA VAL A 258 -1.29 -16.00 -2.82
C VAL A 258 -2.08 -14.76 -3.26
N GLU A 259 -2.95 -14.24 -2.40
CA GLU A 259 -3.73 -13.03 -2.69
C GLU A 259 -2.90 -11.76 -2.54
N ASN A 260 -1.88 -11.81 -1.68
CA ASN A 260 -0.96 -10.69 -1.43
C ASN A 260 0.49 -11.10 -1.78
N THR A 261 0.69 -11.71 -2.94
CA THR A 261 2.01 -12.18 -3.37
C THR A 261 3.00 -11.04 -3.60
N ALA A 262 4.26 -11.25 -3.22
CA ALA A 262 5.39 -10.39 -3.52
C ALA A 262 6.10 -10.77 -4.84
N ASP A 263 5.77 -11.93 -5.39
CA ASP A 263 6.34 -12.39 -6.65
C ASP A 263 5.84 -11.54 -7.81
N SER A 264 6.67 -11.36 -8.82
CA SER A 264 6.35 -10.60 -10.02
C SER A 264 6.20 -11.49 -11.24
N VAL A 265 5.48 -10.98 -12.26
CA VAL A 265 5.25 -11.72 -13.51
C VAL A 265 5.99 -11.01 -14.63
N PHE A 266 6.94 -11.72 -15.26
CA PHE A 266 7.70 -11.24 -16.41
C PHE A 266 7.34 -12.01 -17.66
N CYS A 267 7.53 -11.39 -18.83
CA CYS A 267 7.35 -12.07 -20.11
C CYS A 267 8.67 -12.72 -20.56
N SER A 268 8.64 -14.02 -20.73
CA SER A 268 9.76 -14.76 -21.33
C SER A 268 9.25 -15.62 -22.47
N HIS A 269 9.83 -15.46 -23.67
CA HIS A 269 9.47 -16.22 -24.88
C HIS A 269 7.97 -16.20 -25.21
N GLY A 270 7.28 -15.09 -24.88
CA GLY A 270 5.84 -14.92 -25.14
C GLY A 270 4.92 -15.56 -24.11
N ALA A 271 5.44 -16.00 -22.98
CA ALA A 271 4.67 -16.52 -21.84
C ALA A 271 4.97 -15.71 -20.56
N GLY A 272 3.96 -15.58 -19.71
CA GLY A 272 4.15 -15.02 -18.37
C GLY A 272 4.89 -16.02 -17.49
N VAL A 273 5.98 -15.59 -16.87
CA VAL A 273 6.77 -16.38 -15.93
C VAL A 273 6.78 -15.68 -14.59
N VAL A 274 6.42 -16.41 -13.52
CA VAL A 274 6.48 -15.91 -12.16
C VAL A 274 7.93 -15.94 -11.68
N ILE A 275 8.43 -14.79 -11.26
CA ILE A 275 9.75 -14.64 -10.66
C ILE A 275 9.56 -14.43 -9.16
N PRO A 276 10.20 -15.27 -8.31
CA PRO A 276 10.14 -15.13 -6.87
C PRO A 276 10.64 -13.75 -6.40
N TRP A 277 10.05 -13.24 -5.34
CA TRP A 277 10.33 -11.89 -4.83
C TRP A 277 11.82 -11.62 -4.59
N ARG A 278 12.60 -12.63 -4.18
CA ARG A 278 14.04 -12.51 -3.94
C ARG A 278 14.85 -12.20 -5.20
N GLU A 279 14.31 -12.50 -6.37
CA GLU A 279 14.97 -12.34 -7.66
C GLU A 279 14.42 -11.16 -8.47
N VAL A 280 13.30 -10.57 -8.07
CA VAL A 280 12.62 -9.49 -8.80
C VAL A 280 13.55 -8.32 -9.11
N ALA A 281 14.37 -7.90 -8.16
CA ALA A 281 15.31 -6.79 -8.35
C ALA A 281 16.34 -7.02 -9.46
N GLN A 282 16.72 -8.29 -9.71
CA GLN A 282 17.68 -8.66 -10.78
C GLN A 282 17.02 -8.63 -12.16
N HIS A 283 15.71 -8.80 -12.23
CA HIS A 283 14.93 -8.82 -13.47
C HIS A 283 14.25 -7.48 -13.78
N ALA A 284 14.27 -6.54 -12.85
CA ALA A 284 13.67 -5.22 -13.03
C ALA A 284 14.23 -4.51 -14.27
N GLN A 285 13.33 -3.91 -15.06
CA GLN A 285 13.66 -3.27 -16.33
C GLN A 285 13.90 -1.76 -16.19
N VAL A 286 13.53 -1.19 -15.03
CA VAL A 286 13.73 0.23 -14.69
C VAL A 286 14.71 0.33 -13.54
N ASP A 287 15.63 1.29 -13.60
CA ASP A 287 16.50 1.65 -12.48
C ASP A 287 15.94 2.92 -11.82
N SER A 288 15.49 2.82 -10.59
CA SER A 288 14.99 3.94 -9.81
C SER A 288 16.09 4.92 -9.37
N GLY A 289 17.34 4.44 -9.37
CA GLY A 289 18.49 5.17 -8.85
C GLY A 289 18.62 5.18 -7.33
N TRP A 290 17.63 4.65 -6.60
CA TRP A 290 17.71 4.53 -5.15
C TRP A 290 18.66 3.39 -4.74
N ARG A 291 19.38 3.59 -3.65
CA ARG A 291 20.26 2.56 -3.05
C ARG A 291 20.15 2.63 -1.53
N PRO A 292 20.19 1.49 -0.82
CA PRO A 292 20.21 1.45 0.64
C PRO A 292 21.39 2.26 1.20
N GLN A 293 21.16 2.97 2.28
CA GLN A 293 22.24 3.71 2.95
C GLN A 293 23.30 2.72 3.49
N GLY A 294 24.54 2.95 3.15
CA GLY A 294 25.68 2.10 3.55
C GLY A 294 26.14 1.06 2.55
N THR A 295 25.46 0.92 1.41
CA THR A 295 25.97 0.13 0.30
C THR A 295 26.88 1.04 -0.55
N GLU A 296 28.19 0.83 -0.50
CA GLU A 296 29.07 1.39 -1.54
C GLU A 296 28.57 0.87 -2.88
N PRO A 297 28.49 1.73 -3.91
CA PRO A 297 28.09 1.26 -5.23
C PRO A 297 29.09 0.17 -5.65
N GLU A 298 28.58 -1.07 -5.78
CA GLU A 298 29.39 -2.08 -6.48
C GLU A 298 29.83 -1.46 -7.80
N PRO A 299 31.13 -1.48 -8.10
CA PRO A 299 31.60 -0.98 -9.37
C PRO A 299 30.84 -1.75 -10.45
N LYS A 300 29.95 -1.06 -11.16
CA LYS A 300 29.26 -1.64 -12.31
C LYS A 300 30.35 -2.31 -13.12
N GLU A 301 30.37 -3.65 -13.16
CA GLU A 301 31.17 -4.36 -14.14
C GLU A 301 30.87 -3.67 -15.46
N ALA A 302 31.90 -3.04 -16.02
CA ALA A 302 31.74 -2.30 -17.25
C ALA A 302 31.09 -3.27 -18.23
N ALA A 303 29.88 -2.97 -18.65
CA ALA A 303 29.14 -3.78 -19.60
C ALA A 303 30.14 -4.14 -20.69
N PRO A 304 30.28 -5.43 -21.08
CA PRO A 304 31.32 -5.86 -22.02
C PRO A 304 31.30 -4.89 -23.18
N GLN A 305 32.36 -4.12 -23.31
CA GLN A 305 32.46 -3.13 -24.39
C GLN A 305 32.13 -3.89 -25.65
N ARG A 306 30.94 -3.62 -26.21
CA ARG A 306 30.60 -4.15 -27.54
C ARG A 306 31.79 -3.78 -28.40
N ARG A 307 32.55 -4.81 -28.79
CA ARG A 307 33.64 -4.61 -29.77
C ARG A 307 33.04 -3.75 -30.86
N PRO A 308 33.65 -2.61 -31.21
CA PRO A 308 33.11 -1.79 -32.27
C PRO A 308 32.84 -2.74 -33.44
N VAL A 309 31.57 -2.80 -33.85
CA VAL A 309 31.20 -3.51 -35.09
C VAL A 309 32.12 -2.92 -36.09
N SER A 310 33.06 -3.73 -36.64
CA SER A 310 33.99 -3.26 -37.61
C SER A 310 33.13 -2.64 -38.72
N THR A 311 33.18 -1.32 -38.82
CA THR A 311 32.54 -0.62 -39.92
C THR A 311 33.14 -1.23 -41.18
N TYR A 312 32.33 -1.98 -41.90
CA TYR A 312 32.73 -2.56 -43.19
C TYR A 312 33.14 -1.38 -44.10
N ALA A 313 34.42 -1.20 -44.21
CA ALA A 313 35.03 -0.24 -45.15
C ALA A 313 35.31 -0.97 -46.45
N GLY A 314 34.27 -1.48 -47.10
CA GLY A 314 34.38 -2.03 -48.44
C GLY A 314 34.70 -0.92 -49.43
N THR A 315 35.63 -1.19 -50.32
CA THR A 315 35.87 -0.28 -51.43
C THR A 315 34.71 -0.33 -52.42
N ALA A 316 34.41 0.78 -53.12
CA ALA A 316 33.34 0.85 -54.13
C ALA A 316 33.40 -0.24 -55.19
N ALA A 317 34.58 -0.85 -55.40
CA ALA A 317 34.76 -1.99 -56.27
C ALA A 317 34.23 -3.30 -55.67
N GLN A 318 34.41 -3.52 -54.35
CA GLN A 318 33.89 -4.67 -53.63
C GLN A 318 32.33 -4.60 -53.47
N ASP A 319 31.79 -3.41 -53.34
CA ASP A 319 30.33 -3.23 -53.30
C ASP A 319 29.66 -3.55 -54.63
N LYS A 320 30.30 -3.18 -55.76
CA LYS A 320 29.84 -3.57 -57.10
C LYS A 320 29.92 -5.08 -57.34
N GLU A 321 30.96 -5.72 -56.84
CA GLU A 321 31.13 -7.17 -56.97
C GLU A 321 30.09 -7.93 -56.13
N LEU A 322 29.83 -7.48 -54.90
CA LEU A 322 28.77 -8.00 -54.07
C LEU A 322 27.39 -7.80 -54.68
N GLN A 323 27.14 -6.65 -55.30
CA GLN A 323 25.88 -6.38 -55.98
C GLN A 323 25.70 -7.28 -57.20
N ALA A 324 26.78 -7.52 -57.98
CA ALA A 324 26.76 -8.43 -59.13
C ALA A 324 26.51 -9.89 -58.71
N ILE A 325 27.08 -10.33 -57.58
CA ILE A 325 26.85 -11.65 -57.02
C ILE A 325 25.39 -11.77 -56.55
N PHE A 326 24.86 -10.75 -55.90
CA PHE A 326 23.47 -10.74 -55.42
C PHE A 326 22.46 -10.76 -56.58
N GLU A 327 22.68 -9.97 -57.63
CA GLU A 327 21.82 -9.96 -58.82
C GLU A 327 21.87 -11.29 -59.58
N ARG A 328 23.03 -11.97 -59.59
CA ARG A 328 23.21 -13.29 -60.22
C ARG A 328 22.49 -14.40 -59.44
N THR A 329 22.40 -14.26 -58.11
CA THR A 329 21.82 -15.29 -57.22
C THR A 329 20.31 -15.13 -57.04
N TYR A 330 19.83 -13.89 -56.93
CA TYR A 330 18.46 -13.57 -56.58
C TYR A 330 17.68 -12.77 -57.65
N GLY A 331 18.29 -12.45 -58.76
CA GLY A 331 17.69 -11.65 -59.83
C GLY A 331 17.75 -10.14 -59.58
N ALA A 332 17.45 -9.35 -60.61
CA ALA A 332 17.50 -7.89 -60.55
C ALA A 332 16.54 -7.29 -59.51
N VAL A 333 17.07 -6.61 -58.52
CA VAL A 333 16.28 -5.94 -57.47
C VAL A 333 15.70 -4.64 -58.05
N LYS A 334 14.40 -4.59 -58.31
CA LYS A 334 13.70 -3.35 -58.60
C LYS A 334 13.67 -2.47 -57.35
N ARG A 335 14.52 -1.43 -57.29
CA ARG A 335 14.41 -0.39 -56.26
C ARG A 335 13.19 0.46 -56.57
N GLU A 336 12.08 0.19 -55.88
CA GLU A 336 11.03 1.20 -55.75
C GLU A 336 11.58 2.31 -54.85
N SER A 337 11.67 3.52 -55.37
CA SER A 337 12.03 4.69 -54.59
C SER A 337 10.89 4.95 -53.61
N PHE A 338 11.10 4.64 -52.33
CA PHE A 338 10.23 5.06 -51.26
C PHE A 338 10.33 6.58 -51.09
N LEU A 339 9.56 7.32 -51.89
CA LEU A 339 9.25 8.69 -51.56
C LEU A 339 8.13 8.64 -50.50
N PRO A 340 8.37 9.21 -49.29
CA PRO A 340 7.30 9.25 -48.28
C PRO A 340 6.07 9.96 -48.90
N PRO A 341 4.88 9.42 -48.68
CA PRO A 341 3.65 10.07 -49.20
C PRO A 341 3.58 11.49 -48.63
N LYS A 342 3.36 12.48 -49.53
CA LYS A 342 3.12 13.87 -49.09
C LYS A 342 1.99 13.85 -48.08
N ALA A 343 2.24 14.28 -46.84
CA ALA A 343 1.24 14.41 -45.82
C ALA A 343 0.04 15.21 -46.39
N PRO A 344 -1.17 14.74 -46.22
CA PRO A 344 -2.33 15.49 -46.64
C PRO A 344 -2.37 16.81 -45.88
N LYS A 345 -2.47 17.94 -46.59
CA LYS A 345 -2.68 19.25 -45.99
C LYS A 345 -3.98 19.17 -45.20
N ARG A 346 -3.90 19.22 -43.85
CA ARG A 346 -5.05 19.37 -42.98
C ARG A 346 -5.72 20.69 -43.38
N PRO A 347 -7.05 20.71 -43.69
CA PRO A 347 -7.76 21.96 -43.85
C PRO A 347 -7.66 22.73 -42.55
N VAL A 348 -7.18 23.96 -42.61
CA VAL A 348 -7.22 24.90 -41.46
C VAL A 348 -8.72 25.16 -41.25
N ALA A 349 -9.26 24.63 -40.14
CA ALA A 349 -10.64 24.94 -39.75
C ALA A 349 -10.68 26.43 -39.36
N ASP A 350 -11.28 27.22 -40.21
CA ASP A 350 -11.63 28.62 -39.92
C ASP A 350 -12.75 28.60 -38.88
N HIS A 351 -12.36 28.72 -37.61
CA HIS A 351 -13.31 28.89 -36.53
C HIS A 351 -13.66 30.36 -36.44
N SER A 352 -14.66 30.78 -37.26
CA SER A 352 -15.23 32.11 -37.16
C SER A 352 -15.75 32.34 -35.74
N GLU A 353 -15.50 33.56 -35.23
CA GLU A 353 -15.93 33.98 -33.88
C GLU A 353 -17.46 33.85 -33.67
N GLU A 354 -18.25 33.81 -34.74
CA GLU A 354 -19.68 33.55 -34.69
C GLU A 354 -20.06 32.17 -34.14
N LYS A 355 -19.39 31.08 -34.55
CA LYS A 355 -19.62 29.75 -33.97
C LYS A 355 -19.26 29.66 -32.49
N ARG A 356 -18.29 30.45 -32.05
CA ARG A 356 -17.96 30.55 -30.65
C ARG A 356 -18.99 31.26 -29.80
N ARG A 357 -19.72 32.22 -30.38
CA ARG A 357 -20.85 32.92 -29.75
C ARG A 357 -22.09 32.06 -29.67
N GLU A 358 -22.41 31.30 -30.70
CA GLU A 358 -23.55 30.37 -30.70
C GLU A 358 -23.36 29.23 -29.67
N LEU A 359 -22.14 28.67 -29.54
CA LEU A 359 -21.84 27.70 -28.50
C LEU A 359 -21.94 28.28 -27.07
N LYS A 360 -21.57 29.53 -26.86
CA LYS A 360 -21.74 30.19 -25.57
C LYS A 360 -23.19 30.51 -25.20
N GLN A 361 -24.07 30.75 -26.19
CA GLN A 361 -25.50 30.98 -25.95
C GLN A 361 -26.27 29.68 -25.72
N ALA A 362 -25.80 28.53 -26.23
CA ALA A 362 -26.43 27.23 -26.02
C ALA A 362 -26.16 26.63 -24.61
N PHE A 363 -25.21 27.18 -23.86
CA PHE A 363 -24.83 26.71 -22.52
C PHE A 363 -25.13 27.71 -21.38
N SER A 364 -26.16 28.52 -21.51
CA SER A 364 -26.67 29.37 -20.42
C SER A 364 -27.85 28.71 -19.70
N GLY A 365 -27.69 27.50 -19.25
CA GLY A 365 -28.59 26.79 -18.33
C GLY A 365 -27.80 26.33 -17.12
N GLU A 366 -28.46 26.17 -15.97
CA GLU A 366 -27.91 25.80 -14.70
C GLU A 366 -26.86 24.68 -14.81
N ASP A 367 -25.72 24.84 -14.13
CA ASP A 367 -24.61 23.87 -14.10
C ASP A 367 -25.09 22.55 -13.49
N TYR A 368 -25.30 21.54 -14.32
CA TYR A 368 -25.55 20.18 -13.86
C TYR A 368 -24.23 19.43 -13.73
N LEU A 369 -23.90 19.02 -12.52
CA LEU A 369 -22.82 18.07 -12.26
C LEU A 369 -23.27 16.68 -12.72
N LEU A 370 -22.80 16.22 -13.87
CA LEU A 370 -22.95 14.84 -14.31
C LEU A 370 -22.03 13.97 -13.46
N VAL A 371 -22.58 13.33 -12.42
CA VAL A 371 -21.88 12.29 -11.66
C VAL A 371 -22.08 10.97 -12.41
N ASP A 372 -21.02 10.45 -13.00
CA ASP A 372 -21.02 9.12 -13.61
C ASP A 372 -21.29 8.08 -12.52
N GLY A 373 -22.44 7.40 -12.62
CA GLY A 373 -22.95 6.48 -11.59
C GLY A 373 -22.14 5.17 -11.45
N TYR A 374 -21.01 5.01 -12.16
CA TYR A 374 -20.15 3.84 -12.06
C TYR A 374 -19.00 3.95 -11.05
N ASN A 375 -18.83 5.10 -10.40
CA ASN A 375 -17.74 5.34 -9.44
C ASN A 375 -18.22 5.71 -8.04
N ILE A 376 -19.40 5.27 -7.62
CA ILE A 376 -19.85 5.36 -6.23
C ILE A 376 -19.94 3.94 -5.69
N ILE A 377 -18.83 3.43 -5.18
CA ILE A 377 -18.77 2.38 -4.16
C ILE A 377 -17.74 2.82 -3.12
#